data_0cbdb1959a6b7073ea299e4740c0f4b9
#
_entry.id   0cbdb1959a6b7073ea299e4740c0f4b9
#
_cell.length_a   1.000
_cell.length_b   1.000
_cell.length_c   1.000
_cell.angle_alpha   90.00
_cell.angle_beta   90.00
_cell.angle_gamma   90.00
#
_symmetry.space_group_name_H-M   'P 1'
#
loop_
_entity.id
_entity.type
_entity.pdbx_description
1 polymer ?
#
loop_
_entity_poly.entity_id
_entity_poly.type
_entity_poly.pdbx_seq_one_letter_code
_entity_poly.pdbx_strand_id
1 'polypeptide(L)'
;MRCQGSDGQLDVAACDLAAVDGLETPGLSRADLVGNPRPVIVNVFASWCVPCRAEHGVLTQMVEKDGLTLVGINYKDKPEDATKWLAELGNPYERIGSDLSGRVGIEWGLSGVPETFIVGSDGTVLFRYVGPVVGETAISTFREALIQAGALARGQNG
;
A
#
# COMPACT_ATOMS: atom_id res chain seq x y z
N MET A 1 2.98 20.85 -5.64
CA MET A 1 3.34 19.73 -6.53
C MET A 1 2.12 18.83 -6.67
N ARG A 2 1.61 18.69 -7.85
CA ARG A 2 0.41 17.86 -8.07
C ARG A 2 0.81 16.42 -8.35
N CYS A 3 0.17 15.49 -7.67
CA CYS A 3 0.38 14.06 -7.87
C CYS A 3 -0.48 13.51 -9.02
N GLN A 4 -0.90 14.36 -9.94
CA GLN A 4 -1.72 13.96 -11.09
C GLN A 4 -0.87 13.93 -12.36
N GLY A 5 -1.01 12.87 -13.12
CA GLY A 5 -0.47 12.79 -14.45
C GLY A 5 -1.14 13.79 -15.38
N SER A 6 -0.49 14.10 -16.49
CA SER A 6 -0.94 15.08 -17.47
C SER A 6 -2.24 14.69 -18.20
N ASP A 7 -2.70 13.47 -18.04
CA ASP A 7 -3.88 12.89 -18.70
C ASP A 7 -5.10 12.72 -17.78
N GLY A 8 -5.02 13.23 -16.53
CA GLY A 8 -6.12 13.13 -15.58
C GLY A 8 -6.29 11.75 -14.92
N GLN A 9 -5.46 10.79 -15.29
CA GLN A 9 -5.40 9.51 -14.58
C GLN A 9 -4.60 9.68 -13.28
N LEU A 10 -5.00 8.92 -12.26
CA LEU A 10 -4.25 8.84 -11.01
C LEU A 10 -2.85 8.32 -11.29
N ASP A 11 -1.92 9.23 -11.53
CA ASP A 11 -0.51 8.88 -11.57
C ASP A 11 0.00 8.81 -10.13
N VAL A 12 -0.11 7.63 -9.54
CA VAL A 12 0.36 7.35 -8.18
C VAL A 12 1.83 7.68 -8.02
N ALA A 13 2.50 7.82 -9.14
CA ALA A 13 3.94 7.94 -9.21
C ALA A 13 4.47 9.37 -9.02
N ALA A 14 3.61 10.37 -8.84
CA ALA A 14 4.05 11.76 -8.84
C ALA A 14 4.38 12.34 -7.46
N CYS A 15 4.25 11.58 -6.38
CA CYS A 15 4.45 12.09 -5.02
C CYS A 15 5.61 11.41 -4.31
N ASP A 16 6.58 12.22 -3.92
CA ASP A 16 7.63 11.77 -3.01
C ASP A 16 7.17 11.99 -1.57
N LEU A 17 7.21 10.94 -0.77
CA LEU A 17 6.87 10.97 0.64
C LEU A 17 8.09 10.61 1.47
N ALA A 18 8.40 11.44 2.46
CA ALA A 18 9.48 11.19 3.39
C ALA A 18 9.19 9.95 4.24
N ALA A 19 10.24 9.36 4.79
CA ALA A 19 10.11 8.27 5.76
C ALA A 19 9.36 8.73 7.00
N VAL A 20 8.74 7.80 7.70
CA VAL A 20 8.16 8.05 9.02
C VAL A 20 9.30 8.34 10.01
N ASP A 21 9.21 9.47 10.72
CA ASP A 21 10.22 9.85 11.71
C ASP A 21 10.44 8.76 12.76
N GLY A 22 11.70 8.40 13.00
CA GLY A 22 12.06 7.37 13.97
C GLY A 22 11.99 5.93 13.46
N LEU A 23 11.58 5.74 12.20
CA LEU A 23 11.51 4.42 11.57
C LEU A 23 12.66 4.26 10.57
N GLU A 24 13.34 3.13 10.58
CA GLU A 24 14.44 2.85 9.66
C GLU A 24 13.97 2.56 8.22
N THR A 25 12.72 2.15 8.06
CA THR A 25 12.13 1.88 6.75
C THR A 25 12.17 3.13 5.88
N PRO A 26 12.73 3.07 4.66
CA PRO A 26 12.84 4.26 3.82
C PRO A 26 11.49 4.78 3.35
N GLY A 27 11.47 6.05 2.96
CA GLY A 27 10.29 6.70 2.39
C GLY A 27 9.94 6.16 1.01
N LEU A 28 8.89 6.71 0.43
CA LEU A 28 8.31 6.25 -0.83
C LEU A 28 8.41 7.34 -1.89
N SER A 29 8.94 7.00 -3.07
CA SER A 29 9.04 7.90 -4.21
C SER A 29 8.43 7.26 -5.46
N ARG A 30 8.27 8.08 -6.49
CA ARG A 30 7.84 7.60 -7.82
C ARG A 30 8.72 6.45 -8.31
N ALA A 31 10.03 6.58 -8.17
CA ALA A 31 10.98 5.58 -8.65
C ALA A 31 10.77 4.20 -8.02
N ASP A 32 10.17 4.15 -6.83
CA ASP A 32 9.89 2.90 -6.14
C ASP A 32 8.66 2.18 -6.70
N LEU A 33 7.80 2.90 -7.41
CA LEU A 33 6.53 2.38 -7.93
C LEU A 33 6.58 2.07 -9.42
N VAL A 34 7.56 2.59 -10.15
CA VAL A 34 7.69 2.37 -11.59
C VAL A 34 8.94 1.56 -11.92
N GLY A 35 8.91 0.84 -13.05
CA GLY A 35 10.06 0.09 -13.53
C GLY A 35 10.30 -1.23 -12.80
N ASN A 36 9.40 -1.65 -11.93
CA ASN A 36 9.51 -2.93 -11.26
C ASN A 36 9.10 -4.08 -12.20
N PRO A 37 9.75 -5.26 -12.11
CA PRO A 37 9.40 -6.38 -12.97
C PRO A 37 8.00 -6.94 -12.69
N ARG A 38 7.46 -6.71 -11.48
CA ARG A 38 6.12 -7.11 -11.09
C ARG A 38 5.39 -5.92 -10.45
N PRO A 39 4.05 -5.93 -10.46
CA PRO A 39 3.29 -4.88 -9.79
C PRO A 39 3.63 -4.76 -8.30
N VAL A 40 3.52 -3.53 -7.81
CA VAL A 40 3.73 -3.20 -6.39
C VAL A 40 2.38 -3.01 -5.72
N ILE A 41 2.23 -3.55 -4.53
CA ILE A 41 1.03 -3.37 -3.72
C ILE A 41 1.27 -2.18 -2.78
N VAL A 42 0.37 -1.20 -2.83
CA VAL A 42 0.41 -0.01 -1.97
C VAL A 42 -0.76 -0.07 -1.01
N ASN A 43 -0.47 -0.16 0.28
CA ASN A 43 -1.48 -0.17 1.34
C ASN A 43 -1.46 1.14 2.10
N VAL A 44 -2.60 1.82 2.14
CA VAL A 44 -2.76 3.06 2.90
C VAL A 44 -3.35 2.69 4.27
N PHE A 45 -2.62 3.03 5.32
CA PHE A 45 -2.93 2.61 6.68
C PHE A 45 -2.66 3.70 7.70
N ALA A 46 -3.17 3.50 8.92
CA ALA A 46 -2.86 4.34 10.07
C ALA A 46 -2.93 3.50 11.35
N SER A 47 -2.16 3.87 12.36
CA SER A 47 -2.17 3.17 13.65
C SER A 47 -3.49 3.35 14.40
N TRP A 48 -4.19 4.47 14.18
CA TRP A 48 -5.49 4.75 14.79
C TRP A 48 -6.66 4.02 14.11
N CYS A 49 -6.40 3.29 13.04
CA CYS A 49 -7.42 2.65 12.21
C CYS A 49 -7.59 1.19 12.63
N VAL A 50 -8.73 0.85 13.24
CA VAL A 50 -9.03 -0.51 13.70
C VAL A 50 -9.08 -1.52 12.55
N PRO A 51 -9.76 -1.26 11.42
CA PRO A 51 -9.74 -2.19 10.29
C PRO A 51 -8.34 -2.41 9.68
N CYS A 52 -7.46 -1.43 9.76
CA CYS A 52 -6.06 -1.58 9.33
C CYS A 52 -5.34 -2.63 10.17
N ARG A 53 -5.60 -2.65 11.47
CA ARG A 53 -5.07 -3.65 12.39
C ARG A 53 -5.57 -5.05 12.04
N ALA A 54 -6.85 -5.17 11.68
CA ALA A 54 -7.44 -6.45 11.32
C ALA A 54 -6.83 -7.06 10.05
N GLU A 55 -6.51 -6.26 9.05
CA GLU A 55 -5.94 -6.76 7.79
C GLU A 55 -4.41 -6.96 7.82
N HIS A 56 -3.73 -6.38 8.81
CA HIS A 56 -2.27 -6.35 8.84
C HIS A 56 -1.64 -7.74 8.79
N GLY A 57 -2.19 -8.68 9.54
CA GLY A 57 -1.73 -10.07 9.53
C GLY A 57 -1.97 -10.76 8.19
N VAL A 58 -3.07 -10.46 7.52
CA VAL A 58 -3.38 -11.01 6.20
C VAL A 58 -2.36 -10.53 5.16
N LEU A 59 -2.08 -9.23 5.13
CA LEU A 59 -1.09 -8.66 4.23
C LEU A 59 0.31 -9.19 4.51
N THR A 60 0.68 -9.33 5.78
CA THR A 60 1.96 -9.91 6.20
C THR A 60 2.12 -11.33 5.66
N GLN A 61 1.09 -12.17 5.80
CA GLN A 61 1.11 -13.54 5.29
C GLN A 61 1.23 -13.57 3.77
N MET A 62 0.55 -12.71 3.06
CA MET A 62 0.65 -12.63 1.59
C MET A 62 2.07 -12.27 1.14
N VAL A 63 2.72 -11.33 1.83
CA VAL A 63 4.11 -10.98 1.54
C VAL A 63 5.03 -12.18 1.78
N GLU A 64 4.89 -12.84 2.92
CA GLU A 64 5.76 -13.95 3.30
C GLU A 64 5.58 -15.19 2.40
N LYS A 65 4.33 -15.53 2.08
CA LYS A 65 4.02 -16.75 1.31
C LYS A 65 4.15 -16.53 -0.19
N ASP A 66 3.69 -15.39 -0.69
CA ASP A 66 3.57 -15.14 -2.12
C ASP A 66 4.70 -14.27 -2.67
N GLY A 67 5.58 -13.76 -1.83
CA GLY A 67 6.71 -12.93 -2.24
C GLY A 67 6.30 -11.59 -2.84
N LEU A 68 5.19 -11.02 -2.40
CA LEU A 68 4.68 -9.75 -2.91
C LEU A 68 5.54 -8.58 -2.44
N THR A 69 5.70 -7.58 -3.30
CA THR A 69 6.30 -6.31 -2.91
C THR A 69 5.19 -5.42 -2.34
N LEU A 70 5.28 -5.14 -1.04
CA LEU A 70 4.32 -4.32 -0.32
C LEU A 70 5.00 -3.05 0.17
N VAL A 71 4.41 -1.91 -0.17
CA VAL A 71 4.80 -0.60 0.36
C VAL A 71 3.61 0.04 1.06
N GLY A 72 3.88 0.93 1.98
CA GLY A 72 2.84 1.58 2.76
C GLY A 72 2.80 3.09 2.58
N ILE A 73 1.62 3.66 2.72
CA ILE A 73 1.43 5.08 2.94
C ILE A 73 0.79 5.23 4.31
N ASN A 74 1.51 5.88 5.22
CA ASN A 74 1.05 6.12 6.57
C ASN A 74 0.27 7.43 6.60
N TYR A 75 -1.05 7.33 6.73
CA TYR A 75 -2.02 8.39 6.49
C TYR A 75 -2.40 9.11 7.78
N LYS A 76 -2.11 10.41 7.86
CA LYS A 76 -2.51 11.30 8.97
C LYS A 76 -2.25 10.67 10.34
N ASP A 77 -1.03 10.20 10.55
CA ASP A 77 -0.66 9.43 11.74
C ASP A 77 0.54 10.08 12.43
N LYS A 78 0.57 10.00 13.74
CA LYS A 78 1.73 10.46 14.50
C LYS A 78 2.89 9.48 14.32
N PRO A 79 4.11 9.95 14.02
CA PRO A 79 5.25 9.05 13.82
C PRO A 79 5.50 8.10 14.99
N GLU A 80 5.34 8.58 16.23
CA GLU A 80 5.54 7.77 17.43
C GLU A 80 4.53 6.62 17.50
N ASP A 81 3.26 6.91 17.16
CA ASP A 81 2.19 5.91 17.18
C ASP A 81 2.38 4.88 16.08
N ALA A 82 2.74 5.32 14.87
CA ALA A 82 3.02 4.42 13.75
C ALA A 82 4.20 3.50 14.05
N THR A 83 5.28 4.05 14.58
CA THR A 83 6.49 3.29 14.96
C THR A 83 6.15 2.22 15.99
N LYS A 84 5.42 2.59 17.03
CA LYS A 84 4.99 1.66 18.08
C LYS A 84 4.10 0.55 17.52
N TRP A 85 3.14 0.91 16.68
CA TRP A 85 2.21 -0.03 16.06
C TRP A 85 2.94 -1.08 15.20
N LEU A 86 3.90 -0.64 14.38
CA LEU A 86 4.70 -1.55 13.56
C LEU A 86 5.64 -2.42 14.39
N ALA A 87 6.17 -1.90 15.51
CA ALA A 87 6.99 -2.69 16.43
C ALA A 87 6.17 -3.81 17.09
N GLU A 88 4.89 -3.53 17.41
CA GLU A 88 4.00 -4.51 18.03
C GLU A 88 3.49 -5.57 17.05
N LEU A 89 3.11 -5.14 15.84
CA LEU A 89 2.46 -6.02 14.87
C LEU A 89 3.39 -6.60 13.80
N GLY A 90 4.61 -6.09 13.71
CA GLY A 90 5.53 -6.41 12.63
C GLY A 90 5.44 -5.45 11.46
N ASN A 91 6.50 -5.38 10.67
CA ASN A 91 6.59 -4.45 9.54
C ASN A 91 6.81 -5.22 8.23
N PRO A 92 5.73 -5.48 7.47
CA PRO A 92 5.82 -6.18 6.19
C PRO A 92 6.21 -5.26 5.02
N TYR A 93 6.27 -3.95 5.25
CA TYR A 93 6.50 -2.95 4.20
C TYR A 93 7.98 -2.81 3.88
N GLU A 94 8.32 -2.82 2.59
CA GLU A 94 9.67 -2.50 2.12
C GLU A 94 9.97 -1.00 2.25
N ARG A 95 8.95 -0.17 2.03
CA ARG A 95 9.01 1.29 2.13
C ARG A 95 7.74 1.80 2.73
N ILE A 96 7.82 2.92 3.46
CA ILE A 96 6.64 3.58 4.01
C ILE A 96 6.80 5.08 3.80
N GLY A 97 5.88 5.67 3.06
CA GLY A 97 5.81 7.12 2.90
C GLY A 97 4.90 7.75 3.96
N SER A 98 5.34 8.81 4.58
CA SER A 98 4.56 9.55 5.57
C SER A 98 3.67 10.58 4.86
N ASP A 99 2.36 10.39 4.90
CA ASP A 99 1.37 11.35 4.40
C ASP A 99 0.70 12.06 5.58
N LEU A 100 1.49 12.81 6.32
CA LEU A 100 1.09 13.43 7.58
C LEU A 100 -0.07 14.40 7.41
N SER A 101 -0.06 15.19 6.35
CA SER A 101 -1.13 16.15 6.04
C SER A 101 -2.35 15.52 5.39
N GLY A 102 -2.21 14.31 4.83
CA GLY A 102 -3.26 13.64 4.07
C GLY A 102 -3.38 14.13 2.62
N ARG A 103 -2.42 14.92 2.13
CA ARG A 103 -2.46 15.50 0.78
C ARG A 103 -2.44 14.44 -0.29
N VAL A 104 -1.58 13.44 -0.16
CA VAL A 104 -1.50 12.33 -1.13
C VAL A 104 -2.79 11.54 -1.12
N GLY A 105 -3.36 11.28 0.06
CA GLY A 105 -4.65 10.62 0.19
C GLY A 105 -5.75 11.35 -0.58
N ILE A 106 -5.81 12.66 -0.46
CA ILE A 106 -6.78 13.48 -1.21
C ILE A 106 -6.57 13.33 -2.71
N GLU A 107 -5.32 13.43 -3.17
CA GLU A 107 -5.02 13.35 -4.61
C GLU A 107 -5.28 11.95 -5.19
N TRP A 108 -5.12 10.92 -4.38
CA TRP A 108 -5.45 9.54 -4.79
C TRP A 108 -6.94 9.23 -4.67
N GLY A 109 -7.74 10.18 -4.21
CA GLY A 109 -9.18 10.00 -4.06
C GLY A 109 -9.57 9.04 -2.96
N LEU A 110 -8.79 8.97 -1.88
CA LEU A 110 -9.12 8.11 -0.74
C LEU A 110 -10.47 8.47 -0.15
N SER A 111 -11.31 7.46 0.06
CA SER A 111 -12.55 7.60 0.83
C SER A 111 -12.32 7.36 2.33
N GLY A 112 -11.21 6.76 2.69
CA GLY A 112 -10.83 6.44 4.07
C GLY A 112 -9.66 5.48 4.12
N VAL A 113 -9.41 4.91 5.28
CA VAL A 113 -8.41 3.87 5.47
C VAL A 113 -9.07 2.63 6.07
N PRO A 114 -8.62 1.41 5.74
CA PRO A 114 -7.55 1.12 4.78
C PRO A 114 -8.04 1.11 3.34
N GLU A 115 -7.14 1.38 2.42
CA GLU A 115 -7.32 1.10 1.00
C GLU A 115 -6.05 0.47 0.47
N THR A 116 -6.18 -0.43 -0.50
CA THR A 116 -5.04 -1.15 -1.07
C THR A 116 -5.09 -1.06 -2.59
N PHE A 117 -3.95 -0.65 -3.17
CA PHE A 117 -3.82 -0.44 -4.61
C PHE A 117 -2.82 -1.44 -5.19
N ILE A 118 -3.10 -1.94 -6.39
CA ILE A 118 -2.12 -2.69 -7.18
C ILE A 118 -1.64 -1.75 -8.27
N VAL A 119 -0.34 -1.46 -8.27
CA VAL A 119 0.28 -0.50 -9.20
C VAL A 119 1.16 -1.25 -10.18
N GLY A 120 0.89 -1.08 -11.48
CA GLY A 120 1.68 -1.68 -12.54
C GLY A 120 3.05 -1.03 -12.71
N SER A 121 3.91 -1.66 -13.50
CA SER A 121 5.28 -1.21 -13.72
C SER A 121 5.40 0.17 -14.37
N ASP A 122 4.35 0.63 -15.01
CA ASP A 122 4.27 1.98 -15.61
C ASP A 122 3.70 3.03 -14.65
N GLY A 123 3.37 2.65 -13.41
CA GLY A 123 2.76 3.52 -12.42
C GLY A 123 1.24 3.60 -12.48
N THR A 124 0.60 2.85 -13.37
CA THR A 124 -0.86 2.83 -13.49
C THR A 124 -1.49 2.01 -12.37
N VAL A 125 -2.56 2.52 -11.76
CA VAL A 125 -3.36 1.75 -10.80
C VAL A 125 -4.18 0.71 -11.56
N LEU A 126 -3.86 -0.56 -11.38
CA LEU A 126 -4.53 -1.68 -12.02
C LEU A 126 -5.77 -2.14 -11.25
N PHE A 127 -5.76 -1.94 -9.93
CA PHE A 127 -6.84 -2.36 -9.05
C PHE A 127 -6.81 -1.55 -7.76
N ARG A 128 -7.98 -1.25 -7.23
CA ARG A 128 -8.17 -0.56 -5.95
C ARG A 128 -9.18 -1.32 -5.12
N TYR A 129 -8.79 -1.69 -3.90
CA TYR A 129 -9.67 -2.32 -2.94
C TYR A 129 -9.96 -1.34 -1.80
N VAL A 130 -11.22 -0.96 -1.64
CA VAL A 130 -11.68 -0.04 -0.59
C VAL A 130 -12.09 -0.86 0.62
N GLY A 131 -11.51 -0.57 1.78
CA GLY A 131 -11.77 -1.28 3.01
C GLY A 131 -10.73 -2.37 3.31
N PRO A 132 -10.90 -3.09 4.43
CA PRO A 132 -9.92 -4.09 4.86
C PRO A 132 -10.00 -5.37 4.04
N VAL A 133 -8.84 -5.92 3.69
CA VAL A 133 -8.73 -7.25 3.06
C VAL A 133 -8.82 -8.29 4.17
N VAL A 134 -10.01 -8.54 4.65
CA VAL A 134 -10.31 -9.46 5.75
C VAL A 134 -11.51 -10.32 5.36
N GLY A 135 -11.42 -11.60 5.68
CA GLY A 135 -12.47 -12.55 5.37
C GLY A 135 -12.28 -13.20 4.01
N GLU A 136 -12.94 -14.32 3.83
CA GLU A 136 -12.75 -15.20 2.68
C GLU A 136 -13.03 -14.52 1.35
N THR A 137 -14.13 -13.77 1.27
CA THR A 137 -14.54 -13.08 0.03
C THR A 137 -13.56 -11.96 -0.33
N ALA A 138 -13.17 -11.13 0.62
CA ALA A 138 -12.21 -10.03 0.38
C ALA A 138 -10.85 -10.56 -0.05
N ILE A 139 -10.36 -11.58 0.64
CA ILE A 139 -9.07 -12.21 0.34
C ILE A 139 -9.10 -12.83 -1.07
N SER A 140 -10.16 -13.55 -1.39
CA SER A 140 -10.34 -14.18 -2.70
C SER A 140 -10.40 -13.14 -3.83
N THR A 141 -11.16 -12.07 -3.64
CA THR A 141 -11.28 -10.97 -4.59
C THR A 141 -9.92 -10.31 -4.83
N PHE A 142 -9.19 -10.02 -3.76
CA PHE A 142 -7.89 -9.37 -3.86
C PHE A 142 -6.85 -10.29 -4.52
N ARG A 143 -6.84 -11.58 -4.18
CA ARG A 143 -5.94 -12.56 -4.80
C ARG A 143 -6.20 -12.68 -6.30
N GLU A 144 -7.45 -12.73 -6.73
CA GLU A 144 -7.78 -12.78 -8.16
C GLU A 144 -7.30 -11.52 -8.89
N ALA A 145 -7.43 -10.36 -8.26
CA ALA A 145 -6.91 -9.11 -8.81
C ALA A 145 -5.38 -9.14 -8.94
N LEU A 146 -4.67 -9.71 -7.97
CA LEU A 146 -3.22 -9.90 -8.02
C LEU A 146 -2.81 -10.81 -9.19
N ILE A 147 -3.57 -11.88 -9.41
CA ILE A 147 -3.33 -12.81 -10.52
C ILE A 147 -3.51 -12.08 -11.86
N GLN A 148 -4.61 -11.37 -12.03
CA GLN A 148 -4.89 -10.64 -13.26
C GLN A 148 -3.90 -9.51 -13.53
N ALA A 149 -3.38 -8.90 -12.48
CA ALA A 149 -2.35 -7.86 -12.59
C ALA A 149 -0.96 -8.42 -12.92
N GLY A 150 -0.76 -9.72 -12.78
CA GLY A 150 0.54 -10.37 -12.97
C GLY A 150 1.46 -10.32 -11.76
N ALA A 151 0.92 -9.94 -10.58
CA ALA A 151 1.68 -9.92 -9.33
C ALA A 151 1.77 -11.31 -8.67
N LEU A 152 0.87 -12.20 -9.03
CA LEU A 152 0.76 -13.54 -8.46
C LEU A 152 0.45 -14.53 -9.58
N ALA A 153 1.09 -15.69 -9.60
CA ALA A 153 0.80 -16.72 -10.58
C ALA A 153 -0.46 -17.51 -10.18
N ARG A 154 -1.30 -17.85 -11.19
CA ARG A 154 -2.45 -18.70 -10.97
C ARG A 154 -1.97 -20.10 -10.57
N GLY A 155 -2.59 -20.69 -9.56
CA GLY A 155 -2.20 -21.99 -9.03
C GLY A 155 -1.22 -21.95 -7.85
N GLN A 156 -0.74 -20.77 -7.46
CA GLN A 156 -0.04 -20.58 -6.19
C GLN A 156 -1.09 -20.52 -5.07
N ASN A 157 -1.30 -21.67 -4.45
CA ASN A 157 -2.14 -21.76 -3.27
C ASN A 157 -1.27 -21.44 -2.05
N GLY A 158 -1.50 -20.29 -1.50
CA GLY A 158 -0.85 -19.88 -0.26
C GLY A 158 -1.34 -20.70 0.92
#